data_28fdf4aa920511aca86b6e8756f130cd
#
_entry.id   28fdf4aa920511aca86b6e8756f130cd
#
_cell.length_a   1.000
_cell.length_b   1.000
_cell.length_c   1.000
_cell.angle_alpha   90.00
_cell.angle_beta   90.00
_cell.angle_gamma   90.00
#
_symmetry.space_group_name_H-M   'P 1'
#
loop_
_entity.id
_entity.type
_entity.pdbx_description
1 polymer ?
#
loop_
_entity_poly.entity_id
_entity_poly.type
_entity_poly.pdbx_seq_one_letter_code
_entity_poly.pdbx_strand_id
1 'polypeptide(L)'
;MKRTILSVLCLLVMLIAFAQKPYKVVFYNLENLFDTINDPNKNDEEYLPEGERKWTTYRYNQKLANMSRVLFDIAAEDRIFPTVIGVSEIENRLVLEDLLATPKLAKTNYRIVHYDSPDRRGVDCAFFYRPDQFKLEGSEAHKISFPGRPNFYTRDLVAMWGKIEGEPFYFIVSHWPSRLGGKERSQHSRDFVAAKCKHICDSVRTVNPATKVVIMGDFNDDATDASVTDVLGAKGNLKKLQPNDMYNPFYSMLKAGYGTLAYRDAWNLFDNIVMSENLATGSTGALKVQKKEGAKFYGNIFTRSYMVQQEGQYKNYPLRSFVGSNFQNGYSDHFPVYIYISK
;
A
#
# COMPACT_ATOMS: atom_id res chain seq x y z
N MET A 1 14.03 29.61 48.20
CA MET A 1 12.92 29.70 47.24
C MET A 1 13.35 29.90 45.79
N LYS A 2 14.17 30.87 45.40
CA LYS A 2 14.59 31.07 43.98
C LYS A 2 15.35 29.88 43.34
N ARG A 3 16.19 29.17 44.10
CA ARG A 3 16.92 27.97 43.59
C ARG A 3 16.05 26.75 43.40
N THR A 4 15.01 26.55 44.22
CA THR A 4 14.07 25.46 44.11
C THR A 4 13.13 25.65 42.90
N ILE A 5 12.72 26.88 42.57
CA ILE A 5 11.88 27.21 41.42
C ILE A 5 12.66 26.96 40.11
N LEU A 6 13.95 27.30 40.07
CA LEU A 6 14.79 27.07 38.89
C LEU A 6 15.00 25.58 38.62
N SER A 7 15.18 24.75 39.66
CA SER A 7 15.29 23.28 39.51
C SER A 7 14.00 22.62 39.04
N VAL A 8 12.83 23.10 39.48
CA VAL A 8 11.51 22.59 39.02
C VAL A 8 11.27 23.02 37.58
N LEU A 9 11.67 24.23 37.16
CA LEU A 9 11.54 24.68 35.78
C LEU A 9 12.44 23.89 34.82
N CYS A 10 13.68 23.56 35.23
CA CYS A 10 14.57 22.69 34.45
C CYS A 10 14.06 21.24 34.36
N LEU A 11 13.41 20.70 35.42
CA LEU A 11 12.75 19.37 35.35
C LEU A 11 11.53 19.36 34.42
N LEU A 12 10.72 20.44 34.43
CA LEU A 12 9.58 20.56 33.49
C LEU A 12 10.04 20.70 32.03
N VAL A 13 11.17 21.33 31.76
CA VAL A 13 11.71 21.44 30.40
C VAL A 13 12.29 20.09 29.90
N MET A 14 12.78 19.24 30.78
CA MET A 14 13.26 17.90 30.43
C MET A 14 12.11 16.89 30.19
N LEU A 15 10.87 17.20 30.60
CA LEU A 15 9.70 16.34 30.39
C LEU A 15 8.93 16.63 29.10
N ILE A 16 9.33 17.62 28.30
CA ILE A 16 8.92 17.69 26.89
C ILE A 16 9.83 16.72 26.12
N ALA A 17 9.71 15.45 26.38
CA ALA A 17 10.08 14.44 25.43
C ALA A 17 9.21 14.74 24.20
N PHE A 18 9.81 15.35 23.16
CA PHE A 18 9.15 15.46 21.86
C PHE A 18 8.78 14.02 21.46
N ALA A 19 7.53 13.63 21.68
CA ALA A 19 7.04 12.36 21.18
C ALA A 19 7.33 12.38 19.68
N GLN A 20 8.30 11.61 19.28
CA GLN A 20 8.70 11.54 17.88
C GLN A 20 7.49 11.14 17.06
N LYS A 21 7.18 11.93 16.02
CA LYS A 21 6.06 11.58 15.13
C LYS A 21 6.33 10.22 14.51
N PRO A 22 5.33 9.32 14.53
CA PRO A 22 5.50 8.00 13.94
C PRO A 22 5.71 8.11 12.41
N TYR A 23 6.38 7.13 11.85
CA TYR A 23 6.46 6.90 10.41
C TYR A 23 5.18 6.22 9.96
N LYS A 24 4.53 6.78 8.93
CA LYS A 24 3.31 6.22 8.35
C LYS A 24 3.65 5.51 7.05
N VAL A 25 3.20 4.26 6.91
CA VAL A 25 3.33 3.46 5.69
C VAL A 25 1.93 3.20 5.16
N VAL A 26 1.69 3.49 3.89
CA VAL A 26 0.39 3.44 3.22
C VAL A 26 0.47 2.52 2.02
N PHE A 27 -0.60 1.80 1.72
CA PHE A 27 -0.86 1.19 0.41
C PHE A 27 -2.20 1.65 -0.13
N TYR A 28 -2.28 1.92 -1.45
CA TYR A 28 -3.49 2.30 -2.14
C TYR A 28 -3.52 1.78 -3.58
N ASN A 29 -4.53 0.98 -3.93
CA ASN A 29 -4.86 0.65 -5.31
C ASN A 29 -5.56 1.87 -5.93
N LEU A 30 -5.01 2.44 -7.02
CA LEU A 30 -5.50 3.68 -7.62
C LEU A 30 -6.59 3.44 -8.68
N GLU A 31 -7.06 2.21 -8.86
CA GLU A 31 -8.07 1.83 -9.84
C GLU A 31 -7.79 2.39 -11.22
N ASN A 32 -6.87 1.73 -11.96
CA ASN A 32 -6.58 2.02 -13.37
C ASN A 32 -6.27 3.52 -13.62
N LEU A 33 -5.21 4.02 -12.99
CA LEU A 33 -4.70 5.37 -13.27
C LEU A 33 -3.88 5.34 -14.57
N PHE A 34 -4.56 5.56 -15.69
CA PHE A 34 -4.00 5.70 -17.04
C PHE A 34 -3.88 7.15 -17.45
N ASP A 35 -2.92 7.46 -18.33
CA ASP A 35 -2.91 8.71 -19.05
C ASP A 35 -3.87 8.67 -20.26
N THR A 36 -3.68 9.50 -21.27
CA THR A 36 -4.54 9.58 -22.45
C THR A 36 -3.77 9.27 -23.75
N ILE A 37 -2.58 8.67 -23.63
CA ILE A 37 -1.65 8.43 -24.72
C ILE A 37 -1.57 6.91 -24.92
N ASN A 38 -1.79 6.44 -26.13
CA ASN A 38 -1.75 5.01 -26.45
C ASN A 38 -0.31 4.43 -26.34
N ASP A 39 -0.14 3.38 -25.55
CA ASP A 39 1.07 2.52 -25.63
C ASP A 39 0.82 1.38 -26.62
N PRO A 40 1.45 1.38 -27.78
CA PRO A 40 1.23 0.36 -28.83
C PRO A 40 1.62 -1.07 -28.39
N ASN A 41 2.23 -1.25 -27.23
CA ASN A 41 2.65 -2.55 -26.68
C ASN A 41 1.71 -3.06 -25.59
N LYS A 42 0.68 -2.30 -25.22
CA LYS A 42 -0.26 -2.60 -24.14
C LYS A 42 -1.69 -2.63 -24.66
N ASN A 43 -2.60 -3.21 -23.90
CA ASN A 43 -4.03 -3.23 -24.21
C ASN A 43 -4.69 -2.12 -23.34
N ASP A 44 -4.44 -0.88 -23.68
CA ASP A 44 -4.90 0.32 -22.96
C ASP A 44 -5.98 1.10 -23.74
N GLU A 45 -6.40 0.60 -24.90
CA GLU A 45 -7.30 1.31 -25.84
C GLU A 45 -8.63 1.73 -25.16
N GLU A 46 -9.09 1.01 -24.14
CA GLU A 46 -10.29 1.41 -23.41
C GLU A 46 -10.12 2.73 -22.63
N TYR A 47 -8.87 3.09 -22.27
CA TYR A 47 -8.50 4.30 -21.55
C TYR A 47 -7.99 5.43 -22.47
N LEU A 48 -8.42 5.44 -23.73
CA LEU A 48 -8.13 6.54 -24.65
C LEU A 48 -9.34 7.47 -24.80
N PRO A 49 -9.15 8.71 -25.30
CA PRO A 49 -10.27 9.62 -25.54
C PRO A 49 -11.37 9.06 -26.46
N GLU A 50 -10.98 8.29 -27.47
CA GLU A 50 -11.89 7.60 -28.40
C GLU A 50 -12.29 6.20 -27.93
N GLY A 51 -11.65 5.67 -26.89
CA GLY A 51 -11.87 4.35 -26.33
C GLY A 51 -13.24 4.20 -25.65
N GLU A 52 -13.55 2.99 -25.17
CA GLU A 52 -14.84 2.69 -24.53
C GLU A 52 -15.12 3.60 -23.31
N ARG A 53 -14.10 3.90 -22.52
CA ARG A 53 -14.19 4.75 -21.33
C ARG A 53 -14.29 6.23 -21.65
N LYS A 54 -14.08 6.64 -22.93
CA LYS A 54 -13.99 8.06 -23.30
C LYS A 54 -13.04 8.81 -22.35
N TRP A 55 -11.82 8.25 -22.16
CA TRP A 55 -10.85 8.72 -21.15
C TRP A 55 -10.13 9.97 -21.62
N THR A 56 -10.87 11.10 -21.60
CA THR A 56 -10.36 12.40 -22.02
C THR A 56 -9.42 13.01 -20.99
N THR A 57 -8.61 13.98 -21.39
CA THR A 57 -7.74 14.77 -20.49
C THR A 57 -8.52 15.36 -19.32
N TYR A 58 -9.81 15.74 -19.53
CA TYR A 58 -10.66 16.20 -18.43
C TYR A 58 -10.86 15.09 -17.37
N ARG A 59 -11.21 13.87 -17.78
CA ARG A 59 -11.43 12.74 -16.85
C ARG A 59 -10.14 12.34 -16.16
N TYR A 60 -9.04 12.31 -16.89
CA TYR A 60 -7.70 12.07 -16.34
C TYR A 60 -7.35 13.09 -15.24
N ASN A 61 -7.50 14.37 -15.51
CA ASN A 61 -7.23 15.42 -14.51
C ASN A 61 -8.16 15.33 -13.30
N GLN A 62 -9.44 14.96 -13.48
CA GLN A 62 -10.34 14.70 -12.35
C GLN A 62 -9.85 13.51 -11.50
N LYS A 63 -9.41 12.44 -12.14
CA LYS A 63 -8.83 11.26 -11.43
C LYS A 63 -7.57 11.64 -10.65
N LEU A 64 -6.65 12.39 -11.24
CA LEU A 64 -5.47 12.91 -10.53
C LEU A 64 -5.85 13.78 -9.33
N ALA A 65 -6.81 14.69 -9.51
CA ALA A 65 -7.30 15.53 -8.42
C ALA A 65 -7.92 14.71 -7.28
N ASN A 66 -8.71 13.69 -7.62
CA ASN A 66 -9.33 12.79 -6.66
C ASN A 66 -8.29 11.95 -5.90
N MET A 67 -7.32 11.35 -6.60
CA MET A 67 -6.25 10.58 -5.97
C MET A 67 -5.38 11.44 -5.07
N SER A 68 -4.98 12.62 -5.53
CA SER A 68 -4.19 13.55 -4.73
C SER A 68 -4.93 14.03 -3.48
N ARG A 69 -6.26 14.21 -3.56
CA ARG A 69 -7.09 14.51 -2.40
C ARG A 69 -7.02 13.42 -1.34
N VAL A 70 -7.19 12.16 -1.73
CA VAL A 70 -7.14 11.03 -0.80
C VAL A 70 -5.76 10.94 -0.13
N LEU A 71 -4.68 10.97 -0.92
CA LEU A 71 -3.31 10.89 -0.39
C LEU A 71 -2.98 12.05 0.56
N PHE A 72 -3.46 13.26 0.24
CA PHE A 72 -3.29 14.43 1.11
C PHE A 72 -4.12 14.30 2.39
N ASP A 73 -5.37 13.85 2.30
CA ASP A 73 -6.27 13.74 3.45
C ASP A 73 -5.84 12.64 4.43
N ILE A 74 -5.16 11.57 3.95
CA ILE A 74 -4.47 10.58 4.82
C ILE A 74 -3.39 11.27 5.68
N ALA A 75 -2.66 12.22 5.11
CA ALA A 75 -1.66 12.99 5.86
C ALA A 75 -2.31 14.02 6.79
N ALA A 76 -3.40 14.66 6.35
CA ALA A 76 -4.09 15.71 7.09
C ALA A 76 -4.79 15.18 8.35
N GLU A 77 -5.16 13.90 8.40
CA GLU A 77 -5.87 13.27 9.52
C GLU A 77 -5.12 13.44 10.86
N ASP A 78 -3.81 13.37 10.85
CA ASP A 78 -2.95 13.47 12.04
C ASP A 78 -1.72 14.37 11.81
N ARG A 79 -1.68 15.08 10.68
CA ARG A 79 -0.58 15.94 10.25
C ARG A 79 0.75 15.19 10.08
N ILE A 80 0.67 13.92 9.66
CA ILE A 80 1.82 13.06 9.38
C ILE A 80 1.75 12.63 7.91
N PHE A 81 2.61 13.21 7.08
CA PHE A 81 2.77 12.74 5.71
C PHE A 81 3.37 11.33 5.72
N PRO A 82 2.81 10.40 4.94
CA PRO A 82 3.36 9.06 4.83
C PRO A 82 4.84 9.06 4.44
N THR A 83 5.63 8.25 5.14
CA THR A 83 7.05 8.04 4.83
C THR A 83 7.22 7.26 3.54
N VAL A 84 6.36 6.25 3.36
CA VAL A 84 6.30 5.37 2.20
C VAL A 84 4.85 5.16 1.81
N ILE A 85 4.55 5.27 0.51
CA ILE A 85 3.27 4.93 -0.08
C ILE A 85 3.52 3.92 -1.20
N GLY A 86 3.01 2.70 -1.08
CA GLY A 86 2.90 1.75 -2.18
C GLY A 86 1.61 2.01 -2.95
N VAL A 87 1.67 1.96 -4.26
CA VAL A 87 0.51 2.10 -5.14
C VAL A 87 0.48 0.98 -6.17
N SER A 88 -0.72 0.65 -6.64
CA SER A 88 -0.93 -0.29 -7.76
C SER A 88 -1.98 0.25 -8.72
N GLU A 89 -2.09 -0.41 -9.88
CA GLU A 89 -2.95 0.00 -10.98
C GLU A 89 -2.62 1.41 -11.49
N ILE A 90 -1.36 1.67 -11.65
CA ILE A 90 -0.83 2.82 -12.39
C ILE A 90 -0.27 2.35 -13.72
N GLU A 91 -0.39 3.13 -14.75
CA GLU A 91 0.05 2.75 -16.09
C GLU A 91 1.58 2.87 -16.25
N ASN A 92 2.12 4.02 -15.92
CA ASN A 92 3.50 4.34 -16.23
C ASN A 92 4.07 5.40 -15.26
N ARG A 93 5.31 5.80 -15.50
CA ARG A 93 5.97 6.82 -14.69
C ARG A 93 5.34 8.20 -14.83
N LEU A 94 4.81 8.54 -16.02
CA LEU A 94 4.22 9.85 -16.29
C LEU A 94 3.02 10.11 -15.38
N VAL A 95 2.11 9.14 -15.24
CA VAL A 95 0.93 9.32 -14.37
C VAL A 95 1.31 9.52 -12.90
N LEU A 96 2.44 8.97 -12.46
CA LEU A 96 2.94 9.20 -11.10
C LEU A 96 3.52 10.61 -10.93
N GLU A 97 4.24 11.09 -11.93
CA GLU A 97 4.80 12.46 -11.95
C GLU A 97 3.68 13.50 -12.01
N ASP A 98 2.66 13.28 -12.85
CA ASP A 98 1.47 14.13 -12.93
C ASP A 98 0.69 14.15 -11.61
N LEU A 99 0.56 12.98 -10.96
CA LEU A 99 -0.09 12.91 -9.65
C LEU A 99 0.66 13.73 -8.59
N LEU A 100 1.99 13.64 -8.55
CA LEU A 100 2.80 14.43 -7.64
C LEU A 100 2.84 15.92 -8.01
N ALA A 101 2.65 16.27 -9.27
CA ALA A 101 2.57 17.66 -9.72
C ALA A 101 1.25 18.37 -9.35
N THR A 102 0.23 17.61 -8.90
CA THR A 102 -1.04 18.21 -8.46
C THR A 102 -0.84 19.21 -7.32
N PRO A 103 -1.68 20.28 -7.21
CA PRO A 103 -1.50 21.32 -6.20
C PRO A 103 -1.41 20.83 -4.75
N LYS A 104 -2.08 19.70 -4.42
CA LYS A 104 -2.04 19.11 -3.07
C LYS A 104 -0.74 18.39 -2.76
N LEU A 105 -0.07 17.79 -3.76
CA LEU A 105 1.12 16.97 -3.56
C LEU A 105 2.42 17.63 -3.99
N ALA A 106 2.39 18.67 -4.83
CA ALA A 106 3.58 19.32 -5.41
C ALA A 106 4.62 19.79 -4.38
N LYS A 107 4.19 20.07 -3.14
CA LYS A 107 5.07 20.54 -2.06
C LYS A 107 5.47 19.45 -1.05
N THR A 108 5.15 18.18 -1.33
CA THR A 108 5.33 17.08 -0.36
C THR A 108 6.72 16.45 -0.39
N ASN A 109 7.54 16.80 -1.39
CA ASN A 109 8.90 16.27 -1.61
C ASN A 109 8.98 14.74 -1.75
N TYR A 110 7.92 14.11 -2.30
CA TYR A 110 7.98 12.69 -2.62
C TYR A 110 8.92 12.41 -3.80
N ARG A 111 9.59 11.27 -3.73
CA ARG A 111 10.33 10.65 -4.83
C ARG A 111 9.63 9.38 -5.26
N ILE A 112 9.88 8.93 -6.49
CA ILE A 112 9.24 7.78 -7.13
C ILE A 112 10.25 6.66 -7.33
N VAL A 113 9.83 5.42 -6.98
CA VAL A 113 10.44 4.17 -7.46
C VAL A 113 9.39 3.46 -8.30
N HIS A 114 9.68 3.23 -9.57
CA HIS A 114 8.80 2.59 -10.54
C HIS A 114 9.61 1.81 -11.56
N TYR A 115 9.07 0.69 -12.01
CA TYR A 115 9.56 -0.16 -13.08
C TYR A 115 8.36 -0.66 -13.90
N ASP A 116 8.50 -0.58 -15.24
CA ASP A 116 7.49 -1.14 -16.13
C ASP A 116 7.44 -2.66 -16.01
N SER A 117 6.26 -3.23 -15.94
CA SER A 117 6.04 -4.66 -15.88
C SER A 117 5.51 -5.21 -17.21
N PRO A 118 5.58 -6.53 -17.41
CA PRO A 118 5.06 -7.16 -18.62
C PRO A 118 3.53 -7.33 -18.63
N ASP A 119 2.78 -6.77 -17.67
CA ASP A 119 1.32 -6.85 -17.67
C ASP A 119 0.73 -6.33 -18.97
N ARG A 120 -0.18 -7.09 -19.58
CA ARG A 120 -0.71 -6.75 -20.91
C ARG A 120 -1.64 -5.55 -20.91
N ARG A 121 -2.29 -5.26 -19.78
CA ARG A 121 -3.14 -4.06 -19.64
C ARG A 121 -2.30 -2.81 -19.44
N GLY A 122 -1.01 -2.97 -19.16
CA GLY A 122 -0.12 -1.85 -18.86
C GLY A 122 -0.27 -1.31 -17.44
N VAL A 123 -0.70 -2.11 -16.47
CA VAL A 123 -0.78 -1.64 -15.07
C VAL A 123 0.40 -2.14 -14.26
N ASP A 124 0.95 -1.27 -13.45
CA ASP A 124 2.15 -1.48 -12.65
C ASP A 124 1.94 -1.21 -11.17
N CYS A 125 3.00 -1.45 -10.40
CA CYS A 125 3.14 -1.04 -9.01
C CYS A 125 4.27 -0.03 -8.87
N ALA A 126 4.15 0.86 -7.87
CA ALA A 126 5.18 1.86 -7.60
C ALA A 126 5.23 2.26 -6.14
N PHE A 127 6.30 2.96 -5.77
CA PHE A 127 6.41 3.64 -4.48
C PHE A 127 6.53 5.15 -4.65
N PHE A 128 5.89 5.88 -3.72
CA PHE A 128 6.31 7.21 -3.33
C PHE A 128 7.01 7.13 -1.97
N TYR A 129 8.12 7.82 -1.80
CA TYR A 129 8.82 7.88 -0.51
C TYR A 129 9.34 9.28 -0.22
N ARG A 130 9.47 9.60 1.05
CA ARG A 130 10.03 10.88 1.52
C ARG A 130 11.52 10.71 1.83
N PRO A 131 12.43 11.36 1.08
CA PRO A 131 13.88 11.19 1.26
C PRO A 131 14.40 11.75 2.59
N ASP A 132 13.67 12.66 3.24
CA ASP A 132 13.98 13.17 4.56
C ASP A 132 13.67 12.18 5.70
N GLN A 133 12.89 11.13 5.43
CA GLN A 133 12.49 10.10 6.42
C GLN A 133 12.99 8.71 6.08
N PHE A 134 13.09 8.37 4.81
CA PHE A 134 13.61 7.11 4.31
C PHE A 134 14.80 7.34 3.38
N LYS A 135 15.98 6.96 3.84
CA LYS A 135 17.22 7.06 3.06
C LYS A 135 17.30 5.86 2.12
N LEU A 136 16.87 6.04 0.87
CA LEU A 136 16.92 5.00 -0.16
C LEU A 136 18.39 4.62 -0.45
N GLU A 137 18.68 3.32 -0.47
CA GLU A 137 19.99 2.76 -0.81
C GLU A 137 19.94 1.98 -2.13
N GLY A 138 18.75 1.48 -2.53
CA GLY A 138 18.57 0.82 -3.81
C GLY A 138 17.12 0.38 -4.05
N SER A 139 16.86 -0.05 -5.28
CA SER A 139 15.56 -0.59 -5.69
C SER A 139 15.74 -1.55 -6.86
N GLU A 140 14.78 -2.46 -7.04
CA GLU A 140 14.75 -3.41 -8.17
C GLU A 140 13.33 -3.90 -8.45
N ALA A 141 13.11 -4.46 -9.65
CA ALA A 141 11.92 -5.21 -10.02
C ALA A 141 12.20 -6.72 -9.98
N HIS A 142 11.42 -7.47 -9.22
CA HIS A 142 11.45 -8.92 -9.23
C HIS A 142 10.43 -9.46 -10.21
N LYS A 143 10.89 -9.99 -11.32
CA LYS A 143 10.03 -10.56 -12.36
C LYS A 143 9.21 -11.74 -11.85
N ILE A 144 7.93 -11.74 -12.22
CA ILE A 144 6.99 -12.82 -12.00
C ILE A 144 6.82 -13.62 -13.28
N SER A 145 7.42 -14.81 -13.32
CA SER A 145 7.35 -15.73 -14.45
C SER A 145 6.86 -17.10 -13.96
N PHE A 146 5.72 -17.54 -14.47
CA PHE A 146 5.09 -18.79 -14.03
C PHE A 146 5.67 -19.98 -14.80
N PRO A 147 6.21 -21.00 -14.11
CA PRO A 147 6.64 -22.24 -14.74
C PRO A 147 5.50 -22.86 -15.58
N GLY A 148 5.81 -23.28 -16.80
CA GLY A 148 4.83 -23.88 -17.72
C GLY A 148 3.78 -22.90 -18.32
N ARG A 149 3.88 -21.60 -18.04
CA ARG A 149 2.96 -20.57 -18.58
C ARG A 149 3.72 -19.37 -19.18
N PRO A 150 4.53 -19.57 -20.23
CA PRO A 150 5.44 -18.53 -20.76
C PRO A 150 4.68 -17.29 -21.29
N ASN A 151 3.41 -17.43 -21.64
CA ASN A 151 2.57 -16.34 -22.17
C ASN A 151 1.65 -15.73 -21.11
N PHE A 152 1.83 -16.06 -19.84
CA PHE A 152 1.08 -15.43 -18.73
C PHE A 152 1.89 -14.27 -18.20
N TYR A 153 1.47 -13.07 -18.57
CA TYR A 153 2.10 -11.82 -18.18
C TYR A 153 1.31 -11.20 -17.01
N THR A 154 2.02 -10.72 -16.01
CA THR A 154 1.46 -10.06 -14.82
C THR A 154 2.44 -9.01 -14.31
N ARG A 155 2.01 -8.27 -13.28
CA ARG A 155 2.84 -7.26 -12.62
C ARG A 155 4.03 -7.89 -11.93
N ASP A 156 5.18 -7.25 -12.05
CA ASP A 156 6.35 -7.58 -11.27
C ASP A 156 6.19 -7.07 -9.83
N LEU A 157 7.00 -7.60 -8.91
CA LEU A 157 7.11 -7.05 -7.56
C LEU A 157 8.12 -5.90 -7.62
N VAL A 158 7.75 -4.73 -7.15
CA VAL A 158 8.70 -3.62 -7.03
C VAL A 158 9.24 -3.61 -5.61
N ALA A 159 10.56 -3.63 -5.47
CA ALA A 159 11.25 -3.58 -4.19
C ALA A 159 12.11 -2.33 -4.07
N MET A 160 12.22 -1.81 -2.85
CA MET A 160 13.18 -0.78 -2.48
C MET A 160 13.72 -1.04 -1.07
N TRP A 161 14.97 -0.67 -0.83
CA TRP A 161 15.59 -0.82 0.47
C TRP A 161 16.41 0.41 0.87
N GLY A 162 16.61 0.56 2.16
CA GLY A 162 17.28 1.70 2.74
C GLY A 162 17.10 1.76 4.24
N LYS A 163 17.15 2.96 4.81
CA LYS A 163 17.13 3.15 6.27
C LYS A 163 16.08 4.17 6.71
N ILE A 164 15.41 3.84 7.82
CA ILE A 164 14.64 4.78 8.64
C ILE A 164 15.37 4.86 9.98
N GLU A 165 15.84 6.05 10.36
CA GLU A 165 16.65 6.27 11.58
C GLU A 165 17.86 5.32 11.74
N GLY A 166 18.48 4.97 10.63
CA GLY A 166 19.64 4.08 10.65
C GLY A 166 19.28 2.59 10.68
N GLU A 167 18.03 2.21 10.94
CA GLU A 167 17.58 0.82 10.91
C GLU A 167 17.27 0.38 9.49
N PRO A 168 17.67 -0.84 9.06
CA PRO A 168 17.49 -1.31 7.71
C PRO A 168 16.03 -1.74 7.45
N PHE A 169 15.48 -1.27 6.33
CA PHE A 169 14.16 -1.63 5.82
C PHE A 169 14.24 -2.15 4.39
N TYR A 170 13.38 -3.11 4.07
CA TYR A 170 13.14 -3.61 2.72
C TYR A 170 11.63 -3.61 2.47
N PHE A 171 11.18 -2.81 1.51
CA PHE A 171 9.78 -2.68 1.13
C PHE A 171 9.52 -3.42 -0.18
N ILE A 172 8.41 -4.14 -0.26
CA ILE A 172 7.89 -4.75 -1.49
C ILE A 172 6.48 -4.23 -1.70
N VAL A 173 6.18 -3.70 -2.89
CA VAL A 173 4.81 -3.45 -3.34
C VAL A 173 4.45 -4.45 -4.44
N SER A 174 3.22 -4.96 -4.38
CA SER A 174 2.75 -6.02 -5.26
C SER A 174 1.26 -5.88 -5.58
N HIS A 175 0.88 -6.36 -6.76
CA HIS A 175 -0.51 -6.54 -7.11
C HIS A 175 -0.67 -7.97 -7.66
N TRP A 176 -1.21 -8.88 -6.85
CA TRP A 176 -1.28 -10.29 -7.18
C TRP A 176 -2.32 -10.58 -8.28
N PRO A 177 -2.22 -11.74 -8.96
CA PRO A 177 -3.21 -12.13 -9.97
C PRO A 177 -4.62 -12.14 -9.43
N SER A 178 -5.55 -11.53 -10.19
CA SER A 178 -6.94 -11.41 -9.78
C SER A 178 -7.67 -12.76 -9.69
N ARG A 179 -8.84 -12.77 -9.08
CA ARG A 179 -9.72 -13.96 -9.00
C ARG A 179 -10.49 -14.24 -10.30
N LEU A 180 -9.94 -13.81 -11.46
CA LEU A 180 -10.53 -14.03 -12.76
C LEU A 180 -10.76 -15.53 -13.02
N GLY A 181 -11.98 -15.90 -13.39
CA GLY A 181 -12.37 -17.29 -13.57
C GLY A 181 -12.72 -18.04 -12.27
N GLY A 182 -12.72 -17.34 -11.12
CA GLY A 182 -13.06 -17.89 -9.81
C GLY A 182 -11.86 -17.97 -8.86
N LYS A 183 -12.15 -17.86 -7.56
CA LYS A 183 -11.16 -17.84 -6.49
C LYS A 183 -10.26 -19.07 -6.52
N GLU A 184 -10.87 -20.26 -6.54
CA GLU A 184 -10.16 -21.55 -6.49
C GLU A 184 -9.31 -21.79 -7.74
N ARG A 185 -9.87 -21.54 -8.92
CA ARG A 185 -9.17 -21.74 -10.20
C ARG A 185 -7.92 -20.87 -10.33
N SER A 186 -7.95 -19.66 -9.81
CA SER A 186 -6.84 -18.71 -9.88
C SER A 186 -5.89 -18.77 -8.67
N GLN A 187 -6.22 -19.57 -7.62
CA GLN A 187 -5.49 -19.63 -6.36
C GLN A 187 -3.99 -19.92 -6.55
N HIS A 188 -3.65 -20.91 -7.38
CA HIS A 188 -2.25 -21.28 -7.64
C HIS A 188 -1.36 -20.14 -8.14
N SER A 189 -1.96 -19.14 -8.81
CA SER A 189 -1.20 -17.98 -9.28
C SER A 189 -0.89 -17.01 -8.12
N ARG A 190 -1.82 -16.84 -7.18
CA ARG A 190 -1.58 -16.03 -5.97
C ARG A 190 -0.63 -16.72 -5.02
N ASP A 191 -0.75 -18.05 -4.85
CA ASP A 191 0.19 -18.85 -4.06
C ASP A 191 1.63 -18.73 -4.58
N PHE A 192 1.81 -18.75 -5.90
CA PHE A 192 3.12 -18.55 -6.52
C PHE A 192 3.72 -17.19 -6.18
N VAL A 193 2.95 -16.10 -6.28
CA VAL A 193 3.43 -14.76 -5.95
C VAL A 193 3.68 -14.62 -4.45
N ALA A 194 2.82 -15.17 -3.61
CA ALA A 194 3.00 -15.24 -2.16
C ALA A 194 4.31 -15.94 -1.78
N ALA A 195 4.58 -17.09 -2.40
CA ALA A 195 5.83 -17.86 -2.19
C ALA A 195 7.06 -17.05 -2.65
N LYS A 196 6.96 -16.32 -3.75
CA LYS A 196 8.04 -15.43 -4.22
C LYS A 196 8.31 -14.31 -3.22
N CYS A 197 7.26 -13.65 -2.70
CA CYS A 197 7.38 -12.63 -1.66
C CYS A 197 8.04 -13.20 -0.40
N LYS A 198 7.62 -14.40 0.06
CA LYS A 198 8.21 -15.07 1.23
C LYS A 198 9.68 -15.38 1.00
N HIS A 199 10.03 -15.94 -0.15
CA HIS A 199 11.42 -16.25 -0.51
C HIS A 199 12.32 -15.02 -0.49
N ILE A 200 11.86 -13.87 -1.04
CA ILE A 200 12.62 -12.61 -1.00
C ILE A 200 12.81 -12.16 0.45
N CYS A 201 11.74 -12.17 1.25
CA CYS A 201 11.81 -11.83 2.68
C CYS A 201 12.86 -12.66 3.43
N ASP A 202 12.82 -13.98 3.24
CA ASP A 202 13.74 -14.91 3.90
C ASP A 202 15.18 -14.68 3.44
N SER A 203 15.40 -14.49 2.13
CA SER A 203 16.73 -14.22 1.57
C SER A 203 17.33 -12.93 2.13
N VAL A 204 16.57 -11.86 2.15
CA VAL A 204 17.00 -10.55 2.69
C VAL A 204 17.36 -10.68 4.17
N ARG A 205 16.55 -11.38 4.96
CA ARG A 205 16.78 -11.57 6.40
C ARG A 205 17.87 -12.59 6.70
N THR A 206 18.15 -13.50 5.80
CA THR A 206 19.33 -14.39 5.91
C THR A 206 20.62 -13.60 5.80
N VAL A 207 20.67 -12.60 4.89
CA VAL A 207 21.83 -11.72 4.73
C VAL A 207 21.98 -10.75 5.93
N ASN A 208 20.88 -10.16 6.36
CA ASN A 208 20.87 -9.27 7.53
C ASN A 208 19.59 -9.48 8.36
N PRO A 209 19.65 -10.25 9.46
CA PRO A 209 18.50 -10.54 10.32
C PRO A 209 17.84 -9.30 10.94
N ALA A 210 18.55 -8.17 11.02
CA ALA A 210 18.01 -6.91 11.52
C ALA A 210 17.10 -6.21 10.50
N THR A 211 17.13 -6.61 9.21
CA THR A 211 16.31 -5.98 8.17
C THR A 211 14.82 -6.19 8.45
N LYS A 212 14.11 -5.08 8.50
CA LYS A 212 12.66 -5.02 8.65
C LYS A 212 12.02 -5.09 7.28
N VAL A 213 11.30 -6.19 6.98
CA VAL A 213 10.65 -6.37 5.69
C VAL A 213 9.18 -5.97 5.80
N VAL A 214 8.71 -5.19 4.83
CA VAL A 214 7.29 -4.80 4.68
C VAL A 214 6.85 -5.17 3.27
N ILE A 215 5.83 -6.01 3.18
CA ILE A 215 5.19 -6.42 1.92
C ILE A 215 3.80 -5.80 1.90
N MET A 216 3.51 -4.97 0.92
CA MET A 216 2.21 -4.32 0.80
C MET A 216 1.64 -4.51 -0.60
N GLY A 217 0.31 -4.46 -0.72
CA GLY A 217 -0.33 -4.61 -2.02
C GLY A 217 -1.79 -4.96 -1.97
N ASP A 218 -2.37 -4.99 -3.16
CA ASP A 218 -3.61 -5.68 -3.44
C ASP A 218 -3.27 -7.16 -3.71
N PHE A 219 -3.52 -8.00 -2.71
CA PHE A 219 -3.20 -9.42 -2.80
C PHE A 219 -4.26 -10.22 -3.55
N ASN A 220 -5.39 -9.60 -3.94
CA ASN A 220 -6.53 -10.28 -4.53
C ASN A 220 -7.00 -11.51 -3.73
N ASP A 221 -6.53 -11.64 -2.51
CA ASP A 221 -6.93 -12.60 -1.49
C ASP A 221 -7.10 -11.90 -0.15
N ASP A 222 -8.02 -12.41 0.64
CA ASP A 222 -8.30 -11.88 1.97
C ASP A 222 -7.14 -12.18 2.94
N ALA A 223 -7.00 -11.35 3.95
CA ALA A 223 -5.99 -11.51 5.00
C ALA A 223 -6.02 -12.90 5.70
N THR A 224 -7.08 -13.67 5.51
CA THR A 224 -7.29 -15.03 6.06
C THR A 224 -7.13 -16.14 5.04
N ASP A 225 -6.87 -15.84 3.77
CA ASP A 225 -6.74 -16.85 2.73
C ASP A 225 -5.39 -17.57 2.80
N ALA A 226 -5.34 -18.82 2.31
CA ALA A 226 -4.18 -19.70 2.42
C ALA A 226 -2.91 -19.12 1.79
N SER A 227 -3.02 -18.38 0.68
CA SER A 227 -1.88 -17.68 0.08
C SER A 227 -1.21 -16.71 1.05
N VAL A 228 -2.01 -16.07 1.92
CA VAL A 228 -1.54 -15.09 2.91
C VAL A 228 -1.10 -15.78 4.20
N THR A 229 -1.94 -16.69 4.74
CA THR A 229 -1.69 -17.33 6.05
C THR A 229 -0.65 -18.44 6.00
N ASP A 230 -0.71 -19.27 4.96
CA ASP A 230 0.08 -20.51 4.91
C ASP A 230 1.30 -20.35 3.99
N VAL A 231 1.12 -19.75 2.80
CA VAL A 231 2.21 -19.60 1.82
C VAL A 231 3.13 -18.44 2.17
N LEU A 232 2.57 -17.23 2.39
CA LEU A 232 3.35 -16.07 2.86
C LEU A 232 3.74 -16.19 4.33
N GLY A 233 3.03 -17.03 5.11
CA GLY A 233 3.27 -17.24 6.54
C GLY A 233 2.84 -16.06 7.42
N ALA A 234 1.85 -15.28 6.96
CA ALA A 234 1.41 -14.07 7.66
C ALA A 234 0.35 -14.37 8.72
N LYS A 235 0.72 -14.24 9.98
CA LYS A 235 -0.13 -14.51 11.14
C LYS A 235 -0.84 -13.27 11.65
N GLY A 236 -2.09 -13.43 12.11
CA GLY A 236 -2.90 -12.34 12.65
C GLY A 236 -2.71 -12.08 14.15
N ASN A 237 -1.93 -12.91 14.86
CA ASN A 237 -1.74 -12.79 16.30
C ASN A 237 -0.30 -12.47 16.66
N LEU A 238 -0.07 -11.20 17.01
CA LEU A 238 1.26 -10.67 17.38
C LEU A 238 1.95 -11.48 18.50
N LYS A 239 1.16 -11.98 19.49
CA LYS A 239 1.70 -12.70 20.65
C LYS A 239 2.14 -14.14 20.34
N LYS A 240 1.78 -14.65 19.16
CA LYS A 240 2.09 -16.03 18.73
C LYS A 240 3.15 -16.09 17.62
N LEU A 241 3.76 -14.96 17.29
CA LEU A 241 4.81 -14.91 16.27
C LEU A 241 6.05 -15.66 16.74
N GLN A 242 6.62 -16.42 15.83
CA GLN A 242 7.91 -17.07 15.98
C GLN A 242 8.94 -16.34 15.09
N PRO A 243 10.24 -16.52 15.33
CA PRO A 243 11.27 -16.01 14.41
C PRO A 243 10.97 -16.44 12.96
N ASN A 244 11.15 -15.52 12.02
CA ASN A 244 10.86 -15.66 10.59
C ASN A 244 9.36 -15.69 10.19
N ASP A 245 8.43 -15.59 11.15
CA ASP A 245 7.04 -15.35 10.81
C ASP A 245 6.83 -13.94 10.19
N MET A 246 5.75 -13.83 9.45
CA MET A 246 5.22 -12.54 9.02
C MET A 246 3.99 -12.19 9.88
N TYR A 247 3.76 -10.90 10.09
CA TYR A 247 2.58 -10.40 10.81
C TYR A 247 1.66 -9.62 9.87
N ASN A 248 0.36 -9.97 9.88
CA ASN A 248 -0.67 -9.24 9.16
C ASN A 248 -1.64 -8.56 10.14
N PRO A 249 -1.57 -7.24 10.35
CA PRO A 249 -2.46 -6.51 11.25
C PRO A 249 -3.92 -6.46 10.74
N PHE A 250 -4.15 -6.71 9.45
CA PHE A 250 -5.48 -6.68 8.83
C PHE A 250 -6.27 -7.98 9.02
N TYR A 251 -5.62 -9.09 9.39
CA TYR A 251 -6.28 -10.35 9.71
C TYR A 251 -7.41 -10.17 10.74
N SER A 252 -7.12 -9.48 11.84
CA SER A 252 -8.11 -9.24 12.90
C SER A 252 -9.18 -8.24 12.49
N MET A 253 -8.89 -7.31 11.58
CA MET A 253 -9.86 -6.37 11.03
C MET A 253 -10.88 -7.08 10.16
N LEU A 254 -10.43 -7.95 9.23
CA LEU A 254 -11.33 -8.78 8.42
C LEU A 254 -12.24 -9.65 9.29
N LYS A 255 -11.69 -10.32 10.32
CA LYS A 255 -12.50 -11.10 11.28
C LYS A 255 -13.52 -10.26 12.04
N ALA A 256 -13.32 -8.96 12.16
CA ALA A 256 -14.26 -8.02 12.75
C ALA A 256 -15.22 -7.39 11.73
N GLY A 257 -15.22 -7.85 10.48
CA GLY A 257 -16.14 -7.41 9.43
C GLY A 257 -15.68 -6.18 8.64
N TYR A 258 -14.42 -5.75 8.77
CA TYR A 258 -13.88 -4.65 7.96
C TYR A 258 -13.37 -5.17 6.62
N GLY A 259 -13.51 -4.35 5.57
CA GLY A 259 -13.01 -4.63 4.23
C GLY A 259 -12.52 -3.36 3.53
N THR A 260 -11.76 -3.53 2.46
CA THR A 260 -11.24 -2.43 1.64
C THR A 260 -11.96 -2.29 0.31
N LEU A 261 -12.64 -3.34 -0.13
CA LEU A 261 -13.46 -3.34 -1.34
C LEU A 261 -14.71 -4.18 -1.12
N ALA A 262 -15.74 -3.94 -1.94
CA ALA A 262 -16.99 -4.70 -1.90
C ALA A 262 -17.34 -5.26 -3.29
N TYR A 263 -17.73 -6.52 -3.32
CA TYR A 263 -18.15 -7.21 -4.52
C TYR A 263 -19.33 -8.13 -4.21
N ARG A 264 -20.46 -7.98 -4.93
CA ARG A 264 -21.70 -8.77 -4.74
C ARG A 264 -22.15 -8.83 -3.28
N ASP A 265 -22.17 -7.68 -2.63
CA ASP A 265 -22.56 -7.46 -1.22
C ASP A 265 -21.64 -8.15 -0.19
N ALA A 266 -20.51 -8.67 -0.61
CA ALA A 266 -19.46 -9.17 0.27
C ALA A 266 -18.29 -8.19 0.35
N TRP A 267 -17.87 -7.89 1.58
CA TRP A 267 -16.66 -7.11 1.85
C TRP A 267 -15.44 -8.02 1.89
N ASN A 268 -14.41 -7.66 1.13
CA ASN A 268 -13.12 -8.31 1.14
C ASN A 268 -12.04 -7.34 1.63
N LEU A 269 -10.95 -7.87 2.15
CA LEU A 269 -9.79 -7.12 2.58
C LEU A 269 -8.56 -7.61 1.82
N PHE A 270 -8.44 -7.17 0.55
CA PHE A 270 -7.35 -7.56 -0.34
C PHE A 270 -6.12 -6.67 -0.19
N ASP A 271 -6.34 -5.45 0.27
CA ASP A 271 -5.28 -4.46 0.49
C ASP A 271 -4.62 -4.72 1.84
N ASN A 272 -3.38 -5.17 1.82
CA ASN A 272 -2.66 -5.59 3.01
C ASN A 272 -1.30 -4.89 3.14
N ILE A 273 -0.84 -4.71 4.37
CA ILE A 273 0.55 -4.39 4.72
C ILE A 273 0.99 -5.43 5.73
N VAL A 274 1.79 -6.39 5.27
CA VAL A 274 2.35 -7.49 6.05
C VAL A 274 3.80 -7.16 6.39
N MET A 275 4.24 -7.51 7.57
CA MET A 275 5.59 -7.17 8.02
C MET A 275 6.29 -8.35 8.68
N SER A 276 7.61 -8.34 8.67
CA SER A 276 8.43 -9.34 9.37
C SER A 276 8.26 -9.24 10.89
N GLU A 277 8.46 -10.36 11.57
CA GLU A 277 8.31 -10.50 13.01
C GLU A 277 9.09 -9.42 13.78
N ASN A 278 10.34 -9.15 13.38
CA ASN A 278 11.19 -8.18 14.06
C ASN A 278 10.67 -6.73 14.00
N LEU A 279 9.96 -6.34 12.93
CA LEU A 279 9.26 -5.05 12.89
C LEU A 279 7.97 -5.09 13.73
N ALA A 280 7.28 -6.23 13.73
CA ALA A 280 6.05 -6.37 14.47
C ALA A 280 6.26 -6.31 15.99
N THR A 281 7.32 -6.97 16.49
CA THR A 281 7.61 -7.11 17.93
C THR A 281 8.64 -6.10 18.45
N GLY A 282 9.49 -5.55 17.57
CA GLY A 282 10.64 -4.75 17.98
C GLY A 282 11.81 -5.61 18.48
N SER A 283 11.89 -6.88 18.07
CA SER A 283 12.96 -7.80 18.51
C SER A 283 14.36 -7.38 18.03
N THR A 284 14.42 -6.57 16.97
CA THR A 284 15.69 -5.99 16.47
C THR A 284 15.54 -4.48 16.28
N GLY A 285 16.29 -3.69 17.03
CA GLY A 285 16.24 -2.23 16.98
C GLY A 285 15.08 -1.62 17.77
N ALA A 286 14.86 -0.31 17.62
CA ALA A 286 13.88 0.44 18.38
C ALA A 286 12.54 0.60 17.64
N LEU A 287 12.57 0.59 16.30
CA LEU A 287 11.38 0.81 15.48
C LEU A 287 10.50 -0.43 15.41
N LYS A 288 9.23 -0.29 15.73
CA LYS A 288 8.20 -1.34 15.68
C LYS A 288 6.84 -0.78 15.26
N VAL A 289 5.94 -1.68 14.83
CA VAL A 289 4.56 -1.30 14.52
C VAL A 289 3.85 -0.79 15.78
N GLN A 290 3.08 0.28 15.61
CA GLN A 290 2.31 0.90 16.69
C GLN A 290 0.84 1.01 16.32
N LYS A 291 -0.01 0.99 17.33
CA LYS A 291 -1.42 1.35 17.16
C LYS A 291 -1.57 2.87 17.11
N LYS A 292 -2.48 3.34 16.27
CA LYS A 292 -2.99 4.70 16.41
C LYS A 292 -3.61 4.85 17.81
N GLU A 293 -3.45 6.00 18.44
CA GLU A 293 -4.06 6.28 19.74
C GLU A 293 -5.58 6.02 19.70
N GLY A 294 -6.07 5.27 20.69
CA GLY A 294 -7.47 4.84 20.76
C GLY A 294 -7.89 3.74 19.78
N ALA A 295 -6.99 3.31 18.84
CA ALA A 295 -7.35 2.27 17.88
C ALA A 295 -7.33 0.87 18.48
N LYS A 296 -8.29 0.04 18.04
CA LYS A 296 -8.36 -1.38 18.40
C LYS A 296 -7.29 -2.20 17.70
N PHE A 297 -6.95 -1.87 16.44
CA PHE A 297 -6.08 -2.62 15.56
C PHE A 297 -4.76 -1.88 15.28
N TYR A 298 -3.73 -2.60 14.83
CA TYR A 298 -2.48 -2.03 14.34
C TYR A 298 -2.59 -1.56 12.88
N GLY A 299 -3.42 -2.23 12.08
CA GLY A 299 -3.80 -1.79 10.74
C GLY A 299 -4.91 -0.74 10.81
N ASN A 300 -4.98 0.08 9.78
CA ASN A 300 -6.00 1.12 9.63
C ASN A 300 -6.50 1.13 8.18
N ILE A 301 -7.78 1.38 7.98
CA ILE A 301 -8.41 1.62 6.68
C ILE A 301 -8.83 3.10 6.66
N PHE A 302 -8.41 3.84 5.63
CA PHE A 302 -8.79 5.23 5.49
C PHE A 302 -10.07 5.35 4.66
N THR A 303 -11.08 5.95 5.25
CA THR A 303 -12.36 6.23 4.58
C THR A 303 -12.84 7.65 4.88
N ARG A 304 -13.51 8.27 3.91
CA ARG A 304 -14.22 9.54 4.06
C ARG A 304 -15.55 9.45 3.31
N SER A 305 -16.52 10.24 3.70
CA SER A 305 -17.85 10.24 3.05
C SER A 305 -17.79 10.45 1.55
N TYR A 306 -16.87 11.27 1.07
CA TYR A 306 -16.69 11.52 -0.37
C TYR A 306 -16.12 10.32 -1.16
N MET A 307 -15.51 9.35 -0.46
CA MET A 307 -14.97 8.12 -1.07
C MET A 307 -16.00 7.00 -1.14
N VAL A 308 -17.20 7.22 -0.67
CA VAL A 308 -18.24 6.20 -0.50
C VAL A 308 -19.44 6.54 -1.37
N GLN A 309 -19.98 5.54 -2.07
CA GLN A 309 -21.23 5.66 -2.83
C GLN A 309 -22.37 5.97 -1.87
N GLN A 310 -23.05 7.12 -2.07
CA GLN A 310 -24.05 7.61 -1.15
C GLN A 310 -25.46 6.99 -1.41
N GLU A 311 -25.73 6.62 -2.65
CA GLU A 311 -27.06 6.21 -3.11
C GLU A 311 -26.98 5.02 -4.08
N GLY A 312 -28.13 4.44 -4.39
CA GLY A 312 -28.29 3.39 -5.39
C GLY A 312 -27.88 2.00 -4.90
N GLN A 313 -27.77 1.07 -5.86
CA GLN A 313 -27.46 -0.33 -5.62
C GLN A 313 -26.13 -0.56 -4.89
N TYR A 314 -25.14 0.31 -5.12
CA TYR A 314 -23.80 0.21 -4.54
C TYR A 314 -23.58 1.14 -3.34
N LYS A 315 -24.67 1.55 -2.69
CA LYS A 315 -24.59 2.38 -1.48
C LYS A 315 -23.63 1.76 -0.45
N ASN A 316 -22.78 2.59 0.13
CA ASN A 316 -21.71 2.26 1.07
C ASN A 316 -20.46 1.59 0.46
N TYR A 317 -20.47 1.23 -0.83
CA TYR A 317 -19.26 0.74 -1.51
C TYR A 317 -18.28 1.90 -1.74
N PRO A 318 -16.98 1.59 -1.96
CA PRO A 318 -16.05 2.60 -2.47
C PRO A 318 -16.60 3.25 -3.74
N LEU A 319 -16.52 4.58 -3.83
CA LEU A 319 -16.94 5.33 -5.01
C LEU A 319 -15.87 5.23 -6.09
N ARG A 320 -16.06 4.26 -6.97
CA ARG A 320 -15.14 3.92 -8.07
C ARG A 320 -15.24 4.90 -9.25
N SER A 321 -14.23 4.87 -10.12
CA SER A 321 -14.16 5.75 -11.29
C SER A 321 -15.26 5.45 -12.31
N PHE A 322 -15.63 4.18 -12.48
CA PHE A 322 -16.63 3.73 -13.46
C PHE A 322 -17.55 2.66 -12.89
N VAL A 323 -18.82 2.69 -13.33
CA VAL A 323 -19.76 1.58 -13.23
C VAL A 323 -20.16 1.19 -14.67
N GLY A 324 -19.69 0.03 -15.14
CA GLY A 324 -19.70 -0.26 -16.58
C GLY A 324 -18.88 0.78 -17.34
N SER A 325 -19.42 1.34 -18.41
CA SER A 325 -18.83 2.47 -19.17
C SER A 325 -19.17 3.85 -18.62
N ASN A 326 -20.03 3.92 -17.58
CA ASN A 326 -20.46 5.21 -17.01
C ASN A 326 -19.43 5.78 -16.05
N PHE A 327 -18.89 6.95 -16.38
CA PHE A 327 -17.96 7.68 -15.52
C PHE A 327 -18.66 8.24 -14.29
N GLN A 328 -18.20 7.87 -13.10
CA GLN A 328 -18.76 8.29 -11.81
C GLN A 328 -17.97 9.46 -11.19
N ASN A 329 -16.84 9.84 -11.77
CA ASN A 329 -15.89 10.79 -11.16
C ASN A 329 -15.51 10.38 -9.72
N GLY A 330 -15.36 9.09 -9.51
CA GLY A 330 -15.01 8.52 -8.21
C GLY A 330 -13.52 8.54 -7.89
N TYR A 331 -13.17 7.82 -6.86
CA TYR A 331 -11.81 7.76 -6.32
C TYR A 331 -11.13 6.44 -6.69
N SER A 332 -11.51 5.36 -6.05
CA SER A 332 -11.06 4.00 -6.33
C SER A 332 -12.13 3.03 -5.83
N ASP A 333 -12.17 1.82 -6.40
CA ASP A 333 -12.96 0.71 -5.87
C ASP A 333 -12.32 0.03 -4.65
N HIS A 334 -11.18 0.57 -4.18
CA HIS A 334 -10.50 0.18 -2.97
C HIS A 334 -10.38 1.36 -1.98
N PHE A 335 -10.34 1.05 -0.69
CA PHE A 335 -9.94 2.00 0.34
C PHE A 335 -8.46 1.83 0.69
N PRO A 336 -7.70 2.93 0.87
CA PRO A 336 -6.30 2.84 1.29
C PRO A 336 -6.17 2.23 2.68
N VAL A 337 -5.07 1.51 2.87
CA VAL A 337 -4.67 0.95 4.17
C VAL A 337 -3.36 1.56 4.66
N TYR A 338 -3.18 1.63 5.97
CA TYR A 338 -1.95 2.18 6.54
C TYR A 338 -1.62 1.62 7.92
N ILE A 339 -0.34 1.73 8.28
CA ILE A 339 0.21 1.41 9.59
C ILE A 339 1.09 2.54 10.10
N TYR A 340 1.35 2.53 11.41
CA TYR A 340 2.34 3.39 12.04
C TYR A 340 3.53 2.58 12.54
N ILE A 341 4.72 3.17 12.44
CA ILE A 341 5.97 2.64 12.95
C ILE A 341 6.60 3.72 13.83
N SER A 342 6.99 3.38 15.04
CA SER A 342 7.75 4.27 15.92
C SER A 342 8.64 3.48 16.89
N LYS A 343 9.47 4.21 17.62
CA LYS A 343 10.23 3.66 18.78
C LYS A 343 9.29 3.29 19.91
#